data_15a653ecba4f73fd30e090da12bbb49f
#
_entry.id   15a653ecba4f73fd30e090da12bbb49f
#
_cell.length_a   1.000
_cell.length_b   1.000
_cell.length_c   1.000
_cell.angle_alpha   90.00
_cell.angle_beta   90.00
_cell.angle_gamma   90.00
#
_symmetry.space_group_name_H-M   'P 1'
#
loop_
_entity.id
_entity.type
_entity.pdbx_description
1 polymer ?
#
loop_
_entity_poly.entity_id
_entity_poly.type
_entity_poly.pdbx_seq_one_letter_code
_entity_poly.pdbx_strand_id
1 'polypeptide(L)'
;YYTRDIRNFRLKAGMSFEYYDYHSDLFGQNGNRLSPSSDHFLNYFVSCTMDTYDRLYYPTHGSRIQIQGFVHTDNGILYDDDTPFGEVVIHAETALKLNRRFYLLPSLKSRLLFGNSIPAIYQNCAGGSSDANYLPWQMAWETVQHVHLLERNVITGRLAFRYRVKGKFYFTASG
;
A
#
# COMPACT_ATOMS: atom_id res chain seq x y z
N TYR A 1 12.92 0.67 14.85
CA TYR A 1 13.39 0.46 13.46
C TYR A 1 14.73 1.16 13.23
N TYR A 2 15.52 0.63 12.29
CA TYR A 2 16.78 1.20 11.81
C TYR A 2 16.56 1.81 10.43
N THR A 3 17.15 2.99 10.15
CA THR A 3 17.08 3.67 8.85
C THR A 3 18.48 4.06 8.40
N ARG A 4 18.77 3.84 7.12
CA ARG A 4 20.01 4.28 6.46
C ARG A 4 19.69 4.93 5.12
N ASP A 5 20.15 6.14 4.92
CA ASP A 5 20.04 6.88 3.66
C ASP A 5 21.35 6.80 2.88
N ILE A 6 21.27 6.39 1.61
CA ILE A 6 22.40 6.29 0.69
C ILE A 6 22.00 6.99 -0.61
N ARG A 7 22.40 8.25 -0.79
CA ARG A 7 22.01 9.09 -1.94
C ARG A 7 20.50 9.12 -2.10
N ASN A 8 20.00 8.54 -3.22
CA ASN A 8 18.57 8.47 -3.56
C ASN A 8 17.85 7.25 -2.96
N PHE A 9 18.56 6.43 -2.18
CA PHE A 9 18.00 5.24 -1.56
C PHE A 9 17.86 5.42 -0.06
N ARG A 10 16.71 4.98 0.46
CA ARG A 10 16.45 4.87 1.89
C ARG A 10 16.11 3.43 2.23
N LEU A 11 16.89 2.83 3.10
CA LEU A 11 16.65 1.50 3.65
C LEU A 11 16.10 1.63 5.06
N LYS A 12 15.05 0.87 5.36
CA LYS A 12 14.50 0.72 6.71
C LYS A 12 14.33 -0.74 7.03
N ALA A 13 14.63 -1.13 8.26
CA ALA A 13 14.32 -2.45 8.78
C ALA A 13 13.86 -2.31 10.23
N GLY A 14 12.97 -3.18 10.67
CA GLY A 14 12.47 -3.12 12.04
C GLY A 14 11.43 -4.17 12.35
N MET A 15 10.81 -3.98 13.50
CA MET A 15 9.71 -4.78 14.01
C MET A 15 8.57 -3.86 14.40
N SER A 16 7.34 -4.34 14.29
CA SER A 16 6.13 -3.69 14.80
C SER A 16 5.27 -4.73 15.52
N PHE A 17 4.59 -4.28 16.56
CA PHE A 17 3.57 -5.05 17.23
C PHE A 17 2.21 -4.44 16.89
N GLU A 18 1.26 -5.29 16.50
CA GLU A 18 -0.10 -4.91 16.15
C GLU A 18 -1.06 -5.74 16.96
N TYR A 19 -2.11 -5.09 17.45
CA TYR A 19 -3.20 -5.74 18.16
C TYR A 19 -4.52 -5.29 17.53
N TYR A 20 -5.32 -6.25 17.14
CA TYR A 20 -6.64 -6.03 16.57
C TYR A 20 -7.71 -6.62 17.47
N ASP A 21 -8.72 -5.83 17.76
CA ASP A 21 -9.87 -6.24 18.53
C ASP A 21 -11.14 -5.94 17.73
N TYR A 22 -11.82 -6.99 17.30
CA TYR A 22 -12.98 -6.89 16.41
C TYR A 22 -14.26 -6.97 17.23
N HIS A 23 -14.99 -5.86 17.27
CA HIS A 23 -16.26 -5.74 17.98
C HIS A 23 -17.48 -5.86 17.07
N SER A 24 -17.32 -5.82 15.77
CA SER A 24 -18.41 -5.87 14.79
C SER A 24 -18.13 -6.81 13.65
N ASP A 25 -19.19 -7.38 13.09
CA ASP A 25 -19.12 -8.21 11.89
C ASP A 25 -18.64 -7.40 10.68
N LEU A 26 -17.46 -7.69 10.19
CA LEU A 26 -17.03 -7.27 8.87
C LEU A 26 -17.61 -8.24 7.84
N PHE A 27 -18.35 -7.72 6.86
CA PHE A 27 -18.94 -8.54 5.82
C PHE A 27 -17.97 -8.72 4.65
N GLY A 28 -17.54 -9.96 4.41
CA GLY A 28 -16.95 -10.35 3.13
C GLY A 28 -18.03 -10.59 2.06
N GLN A 29 -17.69 -10.45 0.78
CA GLN A 29 -18.62 -10.67 -0.35
C GLN A 29 -19.28 -12.07 -0.36
N ASN A 30 -18.68 -13.06 0.26
CA ASN A 30 -19.18 -14.45 0.30
C ASN A 30 -20.05 -14.76 1.52
N GLY A 31 -20.51 -13.75 2.26
CA GLY A 31 -21.33 -13.97 3.46
C GLY A 31 -20.59 -14.57 4.64
N ASN A 32 -19.27 -14.75 4.56
CA ASN A 32 -18.43 -15.15 5.68
C ASN A 32 -18.34 -13.97 6.65
N ARG A 33 -19.00 -14.11 7.79
CA ARG A 33 -18.85 -13.17 8.90
C ARG A 33 -17.50 -13.40 9.54
N LEU A 34 -16.72 -12.35 9.68
CA LEU A 34 -15.61 -12.36 10.62
C LEU A 34 -16.21 -12.34 12.03
N SER A 35 -16.06 -13.42 12.76
CA SER A 35 -16.50 -13.48 14.16
C SER A 35 -15.70 -12.47 14.97
N PRO A 36 -16.29 -11.86 16.01
CA PRO A 36 -15.54 -11.06 16.97
C PRO A 36 -14.36 -11.87 17.51
N SER A 37 -13.17 -11.38 17.32
CA SER A 37 -11.94 -11.99 17.84
C SER A 37 -10.90 -10.92 18.14
N SER A 38 -9.92 -11.26 18.94
CA SER A 38 -8.75 -10.42 19.16
C SER A 38 -7.52 -11.14 18.62
N ASP A 39 -6.75 -10.47 17.80
CA ASP A 39 -5.53 -11.01 17.22
C ASP A 39 -4.34 -10.09 17.51
N HIS A 40 -3.18 -10.66 17.74
CA HIS A 40 -1.94 -9.92 17.89
C HIS A 40 -0.88 -10.44 16.93
N PHE A 41 -0.06 -9.51 16.45
CA PHE A 41 0.98 -9.81 15.46
C PHE A 41 2.29 -9.14 15.85
N LEU A 42 3.36 -9.90 15.75
CA LEU A 42 4.71 -9.39 15.77
C LEU A 42 5.28 -9.45 14.35
N ASN A 43 5.45 -8.29 13.76
CA ASN A 43 5.83 -8.16 12.36
C ASN A 43 7.30 -7.77 12.24
N TYR A 44 8.01 -8.42 11.32
CA TYR A 44 9.33 -8.00 10.88
C TYR A 44 9.21 -7.37 9.50
N PHE A 45 9.90 -6.26 9.28
CA PHE A 45 9.84 -5.60 7.97
C PHE A 45 11.17 -5.08 7.48
N VAL A 46 11.30 -5.06 6.15
CA VAL A 46 12.36 -4.38 5.41
C VAL A 46 11.71 -3.52 4.35
N SER A 47 12.17 -2.30 4.19
CA SER A 47 11.68 -1.36 3.18
C SER A 47 12.84 -0.71 2.47
N CYS A 48 12.77 -0.66 1.13
CA CYS A 48 13.68 0.08 0.27
C CYS A 48 12.89 1.15 -0.48
N THR A 49 13.29 2.39 -0.38
CA THR A 49 12.71 3.50 -1.15
C THR A 49 13.81 4.13 -2.00
N MET A 50 13.57 4.22 -3.30
CA MET A 50 14.35 5.01 -4.25
C MET A 50 13.55 6.25 -4.61
N ASP A 51 14.13 7.44 -4.48
CA ASP A 51 13.49 8.72 -4.81
C ASP A 51 14.43 9.57 -5.67
N THR A 52 14.02 9.79 -6.91
CA THR A 52 14.75 10.61 -7.89
C THR A 52 13.94 11.84 -8.34
N TYR A 53 12.86 12.17 -7.63
CA TYR A 53 12.06 13.34 -7.96
C TYR A 53 12.88 14.63 -7.85
N ASP A 54 12.67 15.52 -8.82
CA ASP A 54 13.28 16.86 -8.83
C ASP A 54 12.71 17.78 -7.74
N ARG A 55 11.52 17.50 -7.25
CA ARG A 55 10.81 18.29 -6.25
C ARG A 55 9.96 17.43 -5.34
N LEU A 56 9.89 17.80 -4.07
CA LEU A 56 9.03 17.12 -3.10
C LEU A 56 7.54 17.25 -3.44
N TYR A 57 7.13 18.48 -3.80
CA TYR A 57 5.77 18.77 -4.22
C TYR A 57 5.73 19.06 -5.71
N TYR A 58 4.74 18.49 -6.40
CA TYR A 58 4.53 18.65 -7.85
C TYR A 58 5.78 18.32 -8.66
N PRO A 59 6.31 17.07 -8.57
CA PRO A 59 7.46 16.66 -9.32
C PRO A 59 7.20 16.83 -10.83
N THR A 60 8.24 17.25 -11.55
CA THR A 60 8.17 17.44 -13.00
C THR A 60 8.91 16.37 -13.77
N HIS A 61 9.85 15.67 -13.13
CA HIS A 61 10.51 14.48 -13.65
C HIS A 61 11.09 13.63 -12.50
N GLY A 62 11.44 12.39 -12.82
CA GLY A 62 11.96 11.41 -11.88
C GLY A 62 10.93 10.39 -11.48
N SER A 63 11.34 9.50 -10.59
CA SER A 63 10.53 8.37 -10.12
C SER A 63 10.73 8.18 -8.63
N ARG A 64 9.69 7.68 -7.97
CA ARG A 64 9.76 7.16 -6.61
C ARG A 64 9.27 5.71 -6.64
N ILE A 65 10.12 4.81 -6.14
CA ILE A 65 9.80 3.39 -6.04
C ILE A 65 10.03 2.98 -4.59
N GLN A 66 9.03 2.37 -3.99
CA GLN A 66 9.10 1.81 -2.65
C GLN A 66 8.73 0.34 -2.71
N ILE A 67 9.58 -0.49 -2.15
CA ILE A 67 9.34 -1.93 -2.00
C ILE A 67 9.47 -2.24 -0.51
N GLN A 68 8.46 -2.90 0.04
CA GLN A 68 8.42 -3.33 1.43
C GLN A 68 8.13 -4.82 1.49
N GLY A 69 8.86 -5.53 2.32
CA GLY A 69 8.59 -6.92 2.66
C GLY A 69 8.31 -7.05 4.14
N PHE A 70 7.31 -7.84 4.49
CA PHE A 70 6.93 -8.14 5.87
C PHE A 70 6.87 -9.64 6.08
N VAL A 71 7.14 -10.05 7.29
CA VAL A 71 6.86 -11.38 7.83
C VAL A 71 6.02 -11.18 9.08
N HIS A 72 4.86 -11.82 9.12
CA HIS A 72 3.87 -11.70 10.19
C HIS A 72 3.85 -12.97 11.02
N THR A 73 3.99 -12.81 12.33
CA THR A 73 3.99 -13.89 13.31
C THR A 73 3.09 -13.50 14.50
N ASP A 74 2.66 -14.46 15.29
CA ASP A 74 1.98 -14.19 16.58
C ASP A 74 2.95 -14.29 17.76
N ASN A 75 3.93 -15.17 17.69
CA ASN A 75 4.85 -15.48 18.78
C ASN A 75 6.33 -15.14 18.48
N GLY A 76 6.61 -14.48 17.34
CA GLY A 76 7.95 -14.10 16.89
C GLY A 76 8.61 -15.10 15.92
N ILE A 77 8.06 -16.30 15.76
CA ILE A 77 8.59 -17.37 14.90
C ILE A 77 7.51 -17.96 13.98
N LEU A 78 6.35 -18.28 14.55
CA LEU A 78 5.24 -18.95 13.89
C LEU A 78 4.02 -18.02 13.82
N TYR A 79 3.01 -18.45 13.10
CA TYR A 79 1.68 -17.88 13.12
C TYR A 79 0.65 -19.03 13.22
N ASP A 80 -0.24 -18.99 14.24
CA ASP A 80 -1.26 -20.02 14.51
C ASP A 80 -0.67 -21.45 14.52
N ASP A 81 0.45 -21.62 15.22
CA ASP A 81 1.26 -22.86 15.29
C ASP A 81 1.74 -23.42 13.93
N ASP A 82 1.67 -22.60 12.85
CA ASP A 82 2.11 -22.95 11.50
C ASP A 82 3.18 -21.94 11.01
N THR A 83 3.52 -22.03 9.73
CA THR A 83 4.48 -21.12 9.10
C THR A 83 3.96 -19.68 9.09
N PRO A 84 4.83 -18.70 9.34
CA PRO A 84 4.46 -17.30 9.23
C PRO A 84 4.00 -16.95 7.82
N PHE A 85 3.11 -15.99 7.69
CA PHE A 85 2.74 -15.47 6.38
C PHE A 85 3.56 -14.23 6.02
N GLY A 86 3.75 -14.01 4.74
CA GLY A 86 4.54 -12.90 4.21
C GLY A 86 3.73 -11.93 3.40
N GLU A 87 4.24 -10.72 3.29
CA GLU A 87 3.67 -9.64 2.50
C GLU A 87 4.74 -8.92 1.71
N VAL A 88 4.45 -8.60 0.45
CA VAL A 88 5.25 -7.68 -0.36
C VAL A 88 4.37 -6.55 -0.88
N VAL A 89 4.75 -5.33 -0.54
CA VAL A 89 4.11 -4.10 -1.01
C VAL A 89 5.03 -3.39 -1.97
N ILE A 90 4.51 -3.01 -3.14
CA ILE A 90 5.22 -2.23 -4.14
C ILE A 90 4.42 -0.97 -4.43
N HIS A 91 5.07 0.17 -4.36
CA HIS A 91 4.50 1.45 -4.79
C HIS A 91 5.51 2.12 -5.72
N ALA A 92 5.12 2.34 -6.97
CA ALA A 92 5.94 2.98 -7.98
C ALA A 92 5.19 4.16 -8.60
N GLU A 93 5.83 5.31 -8.64
CA GLU A 93 5.31 6.53 -9.23
C GLU A 93 6.38 7.15 -10.13
N THR A 94 5.97 7.73 -11.23
CA THR A 94 6.88 8.43 -12.15
C THR A 94 6.27 9.75 -12.62
N ALA A 95 7.08 10.79 -12.72
CA ALA A 95 6.69 12.03 -13.34
C ALA A 95 7.39 12.16 -14.71
N LEU A 96 6.60 12.13 -15.77
CA LEU A 96 7.07 12.25 -17.16
C LEU A 96 6.67 13.61 -17.70
N LYS A 97 7.65 14.41 -18.05
CA LYS A 97 7.42 15.70 -18.70
C LYS A 97 7.16 15.50 -20.19
N LEU A 98 5.92 15.66 -20.65
CA LEU A 98 5.57 15.57 -22.05
C LEU A 98 5.95 16.84 -22.82
N ASN A 99 5.71 18.01 -22.22
CA ASN A 99 6.13 19.29 -22.77
C ASN A 99 6.28 20.35 -21.65
N ARG A 100 6.36 21.66 -22.01
CA ARG A 100 6.56 22.74 -21.03
C ARG A 100 5.43 22.90 -20.02
N ARG A 101 4.22 22.40 -20.30
CA ARG A 101 3.02 22.57 -19.47
C ARG A 101 2.36 21.26 -19.09
N PHE A 102 2.56 20.17 -19.82
CA PHE A 102 1.91 18.87 -19.60
C PHE A 102 2.86 17.85 -19.01
N TYR A 103 2.35 17.13 -18.02
CA TYR A 103 3.05 16.06 -17.31
C TYR A 103 2.12 14.84 -17.23
N LEU A 104 2.70 13.67 -17.39
CA LEU A 104 2.05 12.38 -17.19
C LEU A 104 2.59 11.76 -15.91
N LEU A 105 1.71 11.24 -15.08
CA LEU A 105 2.02 10.73 -13.76
C LEU A 105 1.43 9.32 -13.62
N PRO A 106 2.05 8.30 -14.23
CA PRO A 106 1.67 6.93 -13.98
C PRO A 106 2.06 6.51 -12.56
N SER A 107 1.20 5.75 -11.90
CA SER A 107 1.49 5.09 -10.64
C SER A 107 0.99 3.66 -10.62
N LEU A 108 1.69 2.82 -9.89
CA LEU A 108 1.37 1.41 -9.68
C LEU A 108 1.44 1.14 -8.17
N LYS A 109 0.44 0.46 -7.66
CA LYS A 109 0.44 -0.10 -6.31
C LYS A 109 0.16 -1.59 -6.39
N SER A 110 0.88 -2.38 -5.62
CA SER A 110 0.67 -3.81 -5.52
C SER A 110 0.88 -4.25 -4.09
N ARG A 111 0.04 -5.15 -3.62
CA ARG A 111 0.22 -5.86 -2.36
C ARG A 111 -0.06 -7.34 -2.58
N LEU A 112 0.96 -8.15 -2.33
CA LEU A 112 0.98 -9.59 -2.55
C LEU A 112 1.16 -10.28 -1.20
N LEU A 113 0.29 -11.21 -0.88
CA LEU A 113 0.31 -12.00 0.34
C LEU A 113 0.70 -13.44 0.05
N PHE A 114 1.59 -13.99 0.86
CA PHE A 114 2.14 -15.33 0.72
C PHE A 114 1.98 -16.11 2.01
N GLY A 115 1.56 -17.33 1.94
CA GLY A 115 1.37 -18.22 3.09
C GLY A 115 0.09 -19.02 3.00
N ASN A 116 -0.07 -20.00 3.88
CA ASN A 116 -1.22 -20.88 3.92
C ASN A 116 -2.36 -20.30 4.78
N SER A 117 -2.02 -19.79 5.96
CA SER A 117 -2.98 -19.31 6.98
C SER A 117 -2.94 -17.78 7.06
N ILE A 118 -3.51 -17.09 6.05
CA ILE A 118 -3.58 -15.63 6.05
C ILE A 118 -4.90 -15.22 6.69
N PRO A 119 -4.87 -14.49 7.83
CA PRO A 119 -6.11 -14.05 8.48
C PRO A 119 -6.87 -13.08 7.59
N ALA A 120 -8.19 -13.12 7.69
CA ALA A 120 -9.07 -12.31 6.83
C ALA A 120 -8.81 -10.81 6.96
N ILE A 121 -8.37 -10.35 8.14
CA ILE A 121 -8.02 -8.95 8.39
C ILE A 121 -6.84 -8.47 7.52
N TYR A 122 -5.92 -9.36 7.13
CA TYR A 122 -4.78 -9.03 6.29
C TYR A 122 -5.07 -9.15 4.79
N GLN A 123 -6.22 -9.72 4.40
CA GLN A 123 -6.59 -9.80 2.98
C GLN A 123 -6.76 -8.40 2.39
N ASN A 124 -6.38 -8.24 1.15
CA ASN A 124 -6.49 -6.96 0.46
C ASN A 124 -7.95 -6.60 0.23
N CYS A 125 -8.25 -5.32 0.32
CA CYS A 125 -9.54 -4.78 -0.05
C CYS A 125 -9.37 -3.59 -0.99
N ALA A 126 -10.29 -3.48 -1.93
CA ALA A 126 -10.36 -2.36 -2.83
C ALA A 126 -11.74 -1.70 -2.76
N GLY A 127 -11.78 -0.39 -2.87
CA GLY A 127 -13.01 0.39 -2.87
C GLY A 127 -12.82 1.79 -2.28
N GLY A 128 -13.80 2.65 -2.52
CA GLY A 128 -13.79 4.03 -2.05
C GLY A 128 -12.86 4.95 -2.85
N SER A 129 -12.89 6.23 -2.51
CA SER A 129 -12.17 7.29 -3.22
C SER A 129 -10.73 7.53 -2.72
N SER A 130 -10.36 6.96 -1.58
CA SER A 130 -9.04 7.16 -0.97
C SER A 130 -8.46 5.87 -0.42
N ASP A 131 -7.14 5.77 -0.45
CA ASP A 131 -6.41 4.67 0.19
C ASP A 131 -6.54 4.75 1.71
N ALA A 132 -6.53 3.58 2.36
CA ALA A 132 -6.51 3.44 3.81
C ALA A 132 -7.64 4.19 4.55
N ASN A 133 -8.82 4.28 3.92
CA ASN A 133 -9.96 4.99 4.53
C ASN A 133 -10.62 4.16 5.65
N TYR A 134 -10.74 2.85 5.44
CA TYR A 134 -11.35 1.92 6.41
C TYR A 134 -10.35 0.94 6.98
N LEU A 135 -9.42 0.45 6.17
CA LEU A 135 -8.35 -0.48 6.56
C LEU A 135 -7.00 0.05 6.07
N PRO A 136 -5.90 -0.14 6.80
CA PRO A 136 -4.58 0.38 6.44
C PRO A 136 -4.09 -0.03 5.05
N TRP A 137 -4.51 -1.19 4.56
CA TRP A 137 -4.14 -1.75 3.25
C TRP A 137 -5.22 -1.61 2.18
N GLN A 138 -6.30 -0.90 2.46
CA GLN A 138 -7.33 -0.59 1.46
C GLN A 138 -6.73 0.22 0.31
N MET A 139 -6.99 -0.21 -0.92
CA MET A 139 -6.63 0.51 -2.13
C MET A 139 -7.83 1.25 -2.69
N ALA A 140 -7.65 2.52 -3.05
CA ALA A 140 -8.71 3.31 -3.67
C ALA A 140 -9.12 2.70 -5.02
N TRP A 141 -10.43 2.55 -5.20
CA TRP A 141 -11.05 2.17 -6.47
C TRP A 141 -12.36 2.91 -6.62
N GLU A 142 -12.34 4.02 -7.34
CA GLU A 142 -13.44 5.00 -7.40
C GLU A 142 -14.76 4.43 -7.94
N THR A 143 -14.71 3.33 -8.71
CA THR A 143 -15.92 2.68 -9.26
C THR A 143 -16.61 1.72 -8.28
N VAL A 144 -15.97 1.39 -7.17
CA VAL A 144 -16.48 0.46 -6.17
C VAL A 144 -16.69 1.19 -4.85
N GLN A 145 -17.93 1.23 -4.39
CA GLN A 145 -18.27 1.83 -3.10
C GLN A 145 -17.85 0.89 -1.96
N HIS A 146 -17.14 1.43 -0.98
CA HIS A 146 -16.70 0.73 0.22
C HIS A 146 -15.76 -0.47 -0.06
N VAL A 147 -15.61 -1.35 0.94
CA VAL A 147 -14.77 -2.53 0.86
C VAL A 147 -15.53 -3.66 0.21
N HIS A 148 -15.23 -3.98 -1.05
CA HIS A 148 -15.95 -5.01 -1.79
C HIS A 148 -15.15 -6.28 -2.07
N LEU A 149 -13.81 -6.20 -2.08
CA LEU A 149 -12.96 -7.32 -2.44
C LEU A 149 -12.02 -7.64 -1.29
N LEU A 150 -12.01 -8.91 -0.89
CA LEU A 150 -11.02 -9.49 0.01
C LEU A 150 -10.24 -10.54 -0.77
N GLU A 151 -9.09 -10.14 -1.30
CA GLU A 151 -8.24 -10.98 -2.14
C GLU A 151 -6.82 -11.05 -1.59
N ARG A 152 -6.10 -12.13 -1.91
CA ARG A 152 -4.70 -12.29 -1.49
C ARG A 152 -3.75 -11.36 -2.23
N ASN A 153 -4.04 -11.09 -3.51
CA ASN A 153 -3.14 -10.34 -4.36
C ASN A 153 -3.91 -9.25 -5.10
N VAL A 154 -3.45 -8.01 -4.95
CA VAL A 154 -4.04 -6.86 -5.64
C VAL A 154 -2.94 -6.05 -6.31
N ILE A 155 -3.19 -5.66 -7.55
CA ILE A 155 -2.37 -4.75 -8.33
C ILE A 155 -3.28 -3.67 -8.89
N THR A 156 -2.98 -2.41 -8.62
CA THR A 156 -3.73 -1.27 -9.14
C THR A 156 -2.81 -0.34 -9.90
N GLY A 157 -3.29 0.17 -11.04
CA GLY A 157 -2.61 1.18 -11.84
C GLY A 157 -3.45 2.45 -11.91
N ARG A 158 -2.81 3.60 -11.81
CA ARG A 158 -3.44 4.91 -11.95
C ARG A 158 -2.66 5.74 -12.95
N LEU A 159 -3.38 6.48 -13.79
CA LEU A 159 -2.82 7.42 -14.73
C LEU A 159 -3.34 8.81 -14.43
N ALA A 160 -2.46 9.75 -14.11
CA ALA A 160 -2.84 11.13 -13.90
C ALA A 160 -2.17 12.06 -14.93
N PHE A 161 -2.93 13.05 -15.37
CA PHE A 161 -2.46 14.13 -16.23
C PHE A 161 -2.42 15.42 -15.43
N ARG A 162 -1.30 16.12 -15.51
CA ARG A 162 -1.13 17.41 -14.86
C ARG A 162 -0.83 18.49 -15.88
N TYR A 163 -1.57 19.59 -15.81
CA TYR A 163 -1.37 20.78 -16.64
C TYR A 163 -0.90 21.95 -15.77
N ARG A 164 0.22 22.59 -16.14
CA ARG A 164 0.70 23.80 -15.49
C ARG A 164 0.09 25.03 -16.17
N VAL A 165 -0.81 25.71 -15.45
CA VAL A 165 -1.52 26.90 -15.96
C VAL A 165 -0.56 28.10 -16.03
N LYS A 166 -0.04 28.56 -14.87
CA LYS A 166 0.88 29.68 -14.78
C LYS A 166 1.64 29.64 -13.45
N GLY A 167 2.95 29.89 -13.49
CA GLY A 167 3.76 29.90 -12.26
C GLY A 167 3.73 28.57 -11.53
N LYS A 168 3.16 28.54 -10.31
CA LYS A 168 3.04 27.36 -9.43
C LYS A 168 1.61 26.75 -9.44
N PHE A 169 0.71 27.21 -10.30
CA PHE A 169 -0.64 26.69 -10.39
C PHE A 169 -0.71 25.48 -11.34
N TYR A 170 -1.26 24.38 -10.84
CA TYR A 170 -1.42 23.11 -11.55
C TYR A 170 -2.86 22.65 -11.46
N PHE A 171 -3.34 22.05 -12.55
CA PHE A 171 -4.57 21.27 -12.60
C PHE A 171 -4.20 19.80 -12.82
N THR A 172 -4.76 18.87 -12.05
CA THR A 172 -4.50 17.44 -12.17
C THR A 172 -5.82 16.71 -12.34
N ALA A 173 -5.91 15.87 -13.36
CA ALA A 173 -7.00 14.92 -13.57
C ALA A 173 -6.41 13.50 -13.54
N SER A 174 -7.12 12.55 -12.94
CA SER A 174 -6.69 11.15 -12.80
C SER A 174 -7.85 10.19 -12.99
N GLY A 175 -7.57 9.02 -13.44
CA GLY A 175 -8.43 7.86 -13.53
C GLY A 175 -7.64 6.58 -13.38
#